data_a1806b30f31852dbb6ef11d3fc9f1fb4
#
_entry.id   a1806b30f31852dbb6ef11d3fc9f1fb4
#
_cell.length_a   1.000
_cell.length_b   1.000
_cell.length_c   1.000
_cell.angle_alpha   90.00
_cell.angle_beta   90.00
_cell.angle_gamma   90.00
#
_symmetry.space_group_name_H-M   'P 1'
#
loop_
_entity.id
_entity.type
_entity.pdbx_description
1 polymer ?
#
loop_
_entity_poly.entity_id
_entity_poly.type
_entity_poly.pdbx_seq_one_letter_code
_entity_poly.pdbx_strand_id
1 'polypeptide(L)'
;MNPDNTIAVITETIPIGMQFDKVYLTTFNMWREILSNTIKTLDISSFYWSLSDEVGTNFGTVILNEIVQLPKRGVRVRVAVNKSNKPLKDVERLQXXGVEVRYIDXXXXLGGVLHTKFWISDNTXIYLGSANMDWRSLTQVKELGIAIFNXXXXXAXXXXXXEVXXXXXXXXLXXNXKNFYPSYYNTDHPLSINVSGVPHSVFIASAPQQLCTMERTNDLTALLSCIGNASKFVYVSVMNFIPXXXXXAGKILFWPYIEDELRRSAIDRQVSVKLLISCWQRSSFIMRNFLRSIAMLKSKNIDIEVKLFIVPDADPPIPYSRVNHAKYMVTDKTAYIGTSNWTGNYFTDICGASINITPDDGLGLRQQLEDIFIRDWNSKYSYELYDTSPTKRCRLLKNMKQCTNDIYCDEIQPEKELPEYSLE
;
A
#
# COMPACT_ATOMS: atom_id res chain seq x y z
N MET A 1 -7.86 25.72 16.78
CA MET A 1 -7.16 24.46 17.06
C MET A 1 -5.72 24.74 17.42
N ASN A 2 -5.21 24.05 18.43
CA ASN A 2 -3.82 24.20 18.84
C ASN A 2 -2.92 23.73 17.70
N PRO A 3 -2.05 24.59 17.15
CA PRO A 3 -1.22 24.19 16.01
C PRO A 3 -0.22 23.08 16.33
N ASP A 4 -0.06 22.76 17.59
CA ASP A 4 0.87 21.71 18.01
C ASP A 4 0.20 20.34 18.14
N ASN A 5 -1.09 20.22 17.80
CA ASN A 5 -1.83 18.97 18.01
C ASN A 5 -2.13 18.31 16.67
N THR A 6 -1.31 17.31 16.33
CA THR A 6 -1.50 16.51 15.14
C THR A 6 -2.45 15.35 15.44
N ILE A 7 -3.37 15.09 14.53
CA ILE A 7 -4.31 13.98 14.64
C ILE A 7 -3.90 12.94 13.59
N ALA A 8 -3.69 11.71 14.02
CA ALA A 8 -3.35 10.61 13.11
C ALA A 8 -4.29 9.45 13.38
N VAL A 9 -4.87 8.91 12.32
CA VAL A 9 -5.92 7.88 12.40
C VAL A 9 -5.62 6.77 11.42
N ILE A 10 -5.58 5.54 11.91
CA ILE A 10 -5.49 4.36 11.04
C ILE A 10 -6.89 4.07 10.51
N THR A 11 -6.99 3.76 9.22
CA THR A 11 -8.25 3.46 8.55
C THR A 11 -8.20 2.09 7.91
N GLU A 12 -9.36 1.48 7.74
CA GLU A 12 -9.42 0.21 7.05
C GLU A 12 -10.73 0.04 6.32
N THR A 13 -10.72 -0.82 5.31
CA THR A 13 -11.93 -1.34 4.70
C THR A 13 -12.04 -2.80 5.06
N ILE A 14 -13.17 -3.18 5.62
CA ILE A 14 -13.50 -4.57 5.89
C ILE A 14 -14.55 -5.00 4.86
N PRO A 15 -14.24 -5.96 4.00
CA PRO A 15 -15.22 -6.41 3.00
C PRO A 15 -16.55 -6.81 3.62
N ILE A 16 -17.62 -6.47 2.93
CA ILE A 16 -18.97 -6.79 3.40
C ILE A 16 -19.08 -8.29 3.67
N GLY A 17 -19.60 -8.64 4.83
CA GLY A 17 -19.77 -10.03 5.25
C GLY A 17 -18.69 -10.56 6.16
N MET A 18 -17.57 -9.88 6.26
CA MET A 18 -16.55 -10.25 7.26
C MET A 18 -16.88 -9.62 8.60
N GLN A 19 -16.52 -10.30 9.67
CA GLN A 19 -16.83 -9.85 11.03
C GLN A 19 -15.59 -9.89 11.91
N PHE A 20 -15.36 -8.78 12.61
CA PHE A 20 -14.31 -8.65 13.63
C PHE A 20 -14.90 -7.96 14.85
N ASP A 21 -14.35 -8.25 16.03
CA ASP A 21 -14.83 -7.64 17.26
C ASP A 21 -14.53 -6.15 17.32
N LYS A 22 -13.41 -5.71 16.76
CA LYS A 22 -13.06 -4.30 16.74
C LYS A 22 -12.64 -3.89 15.33
N VAL A 23 -13.25 -2.81 14.83
CA VAL A 23 -12.98 -2.28 13.50
C VAL A 23 -12.64 -0.80 13.65
N TYR A 24 -11.68 -0.33 12.86
CA TYR A 24 -11.24 1.05 12.90
C TYR A 24 -12.03 1.89 11.89
N LEU A 25 -11.81 3.19 11.90
CA LEU A 25 -12.53 4.09 11.01
C LEU A 25 -12.38 3.62 9.55
N THR A 26 -13.50 3.62 8.81
CA THR A 26 -13.48 3.09 7.45
C THR A 26 -12.78 4.04 6.48
N THR A 27 -12.20 3.47 5.44
CA THR A 27 -11.64 4.25 4.33
C THR A 27 -12.68 5.21 3.76
N PHE A 28 -13.90 4.73 3.54
CA PHE A 28 -14.99 5.54 3.00
C PHE A 28 -15.25 6.77 3.88
N ASN A 29 -15.43 6.55 5.17
CA ASN A 29 -15.72 7.65 6.08
C ASN A 29 -14.56 8.64 6.19
N MET A 30 -13.32 8.12 6.19
CA MET A 30 -12.15 9.01 6.22
C MET A 30 -12.07 9.85 4.95
N TRP A 31 -12.26 9.24 3.78
CA TRP A 31 -12.23 10.00 2.53
C TRP A 31 -13.31 11.08 2.53
N ARG A 32 -14.50 10.77 3.01
CA ARG A 32 -15.56 11.78 3.10
C ARG A 32 -15.20 12.91 4.07
N GLU A 33 -14.60 12.56 5.20
CA GLU A 33 -14.15 13.56 6.16
C GLU A 33 -13.13 14.51 5.53
N ILE A 34 -12.16 13.97 4.80
CA ILE A 34 -11.17 14.79 4.12
C ILE A 34 -11.86 15.70 3.08
N LEU A 35 -12.73 15.12 2.26
CA LEU A 35 -13.38 15.89 1.19
C LEU A 35 -14.26 17.01 1.74
N SER A 36 -14.99 16.74 2.82
CA SER A 36 -15.88 17.77 3.39
C SER A 36 -15.12 18.90 4.05
N ASN A 37 -13.87 18.66 4.45
CA ASN A 37 -13.05 19.67 5.12
C ASN A 37 -12.03 20.35 4.21
N THR A 38 -11.94 19.93 2.95
CA THR A 38 -11.01 20.53 2.00
C THR A 38 -11.51 21.89 1.55
N ILE A 39 -10.66 22.91 1.67
CA ILE A 39 -11.03 24.30 1.40
C ILE A 39 -10.28 24.88 0.20
N LYS A 40 -8.98 24.57 0.03
CA LYS A 40 -8.15 25.21 -0.99
C LYS A 40 -7.66 24.26 -2.06
N THR A 41 -7.07 23.14 -1.70
CA THR A 41 -6.42 22.25 -2.66
C THR A 41 -6.62 20.80 -2.28
N LEU A 42 -6.67 19.94 -3.31
CA LEU A 42 -6.63 18.49 -3.13
C LEU A 42 -5.74 17.90 -4.22
N ASP A 43 -4.71 17.19 -3.82
CA ASP A 43 -3.84 16.45 -4.73
C ASP A 43 -4.00 14.97 -4.47
N ILE A 44 -4.24 14.19 -5.54
CA ILE A 44 -4.40 12.74 -5.46
C ILE A 44 -3.40 12.08 -6.39
N SER A 45 -2.62 11.14 -5.86
CA SER A 45 -1.79 10.25 -6.68
C SER A 45 -2.44 8.88 -6.69
N SER A 46 -2.63 8.32 -7.88
CA SER A 46 -3.47 7.14 -8.05
C SER A 46 -2.98 6.23 -9.16
N PHE A 47 -3.34 4.96 -9.05
CA PHE A 47 -3.01 3.96 -10.05
C PHE A 47 -4.05 3.99 -11.19
N TYR A 48 -5.33 3.79 -10.84
CA TYR A 48 -6.44 3.83 -11.80
C TYR A 48 -7.69 4.30 -11.07
N TRP A 49 -8.78 4.50 -11.84
CA TRP A 49 -10.05 4.97 -11.28
C TRP A 49 -11.21 4.10 -11.77
N SER A 50 -11.97 3.58 -10.84
CA SER A 50 -13.16 2.77 -11.12
C SER A 50 -14.19 2.95 -9.99
N LEU A 51 -14.46 4.20 -9.61
CA LEU A 51 -15.41 4.49 -8.53
C LEU A 51 -16.84 4.33 -9.00
N SER A 52 -17.14 4.67 -10.26
CA SER A 52 -18.50 4.69 -10.77
C SER A 52 -18.99 3.35 -11.34
N ASP A 53 -18.14 2.34 -11.39
CA ASP A 53 -18.54 1.01 -11.90
C ASP A 53 -19.26 0.17 -10.84
N GLU A 54 -19.63 0.76 -9.76
CA GLU A 54 -20.12 0.12 -8.55
C GLU A 54 -21.40 -0.67 -8.77
N VAL A 55 -21.47 -1.82 -8.11
CA VAL A 55 -22.63 -2.70 -8.09
C VAL A 55 -23.00 -2.96 -6.63
N GLY A 56 -24.30 -2.81 -6.30
CA GLY A 56 -24.82 -3.20 -5.00
C GLY A 56 -24.75 -2.15 -3.90
N THR A 57 -23.86 -1.18 -4.03
CA THR A 57 -23.74 -0.06 -3.08
C THR A 57 -23.53 1.23 -3.87
N ASN A 58 -23.38 2.35 -3.17
CA ASN A 58 -23.17 3.64 -3.82
C ASN A 58 -21.96 4.39 -3.26
N PHE A 59 -21.06 3.72 -2.56
CA PHE A 59 -19.97 4.38 -1.88
C PHE A 59 -18.99 5.02 -2.87
N GLY A 60 -18.64 4.30 -3.93
CA GLY A 60 -17.75 4.85 -4.95
C GLY A 60 -18.34 6.06 -5.64
N THR A 61 -19.64 5.97 -5.98
CA THR A 61 -20.35 7.08 -6.62
C THR A 61 -20.38 8.31 -5.70
N VAL A 62 -20.60 8.10 -4.41
CA VAL A 62 -20.60 9.21 -3.44
C VAL A 62 -19.24 9.90 -3.42
N ILE A 63 -18.15 9.14 -3.36
CA ILE A 63 -16.79 9.72 -3.33
C ILE A 63 -16.52 10.49 -4.63
N LEU A 64 -16.82 9.89 -5.78
CA LEU A 64 -16.58 10.54 -7.06
C LEU A 64 -17.36 11.84 -7.16
N ASN A 65 -18.64 11.82 -6.78
CA ASN A 65 -19.49 13.02 -6.81
C ASN A 65 -18.93 14.12 -5.90
N GLU A 66 -18.43 13.77 -4.72
CA GLU A 66 -17.87 14.76 -3.81
C GLU A 66 -16.60 15.38 -4.36
N ILE A 67 -15.75 14.59 -5.04
CA ILE A 67 -14.55 15.14 -5.68
C ILE A 67 -14.95 16.09 -6.82
N VAL A 68 -15.93 15.69 -7.62
CA VAL A 68 -16.41 16.52 -8.76
C VAL A 68 -16.95 17.87 -8.26
N GLN A 69 -17.54 17.92 -7.07
CA GLN A 69 -18.06 19.18 -6.51
C GLN A 69 -16.98 20.13 -6.02
N LEU A 70 -15.77 19.65 -5.76
CA LEU A 70 -14.72 20.49 -5.18
C LEU A 70 -14.34 21.69 -6.03
N PRO A 71 -14.12 21.54 -7.36
CA PRO A 71 -13.82 22.73 -8.17
C PRO A 71 -14.96 23.77 -8.13
N LYS A 72 -16.22 23.33 -8.01
CA LYS A 72 -17.37 24.24 -7.89
C LYS A 72 -17.34 25.04 -6.61
N ARG A 73 -16.67 24.53 -5.56
CA ARG A 73 -16.49 25.26 -4.30
C ARG A 73 -15.21 26.09 -4.27
N GLY A 74 -14.49 26.19 -5.41
CA GLY A 74 -13.26 26.94 -5.50
C GLY A 74 -12.00 26.18 -5.09
N VAL A 75 -12.11 24.86 -4.94
CA VAL A 75 -10.95 24.03 -4.58
C VAL A 75 -10.20 23.67 -5.85
N ARG A 76 -8.88 23.84 -5.84
CA ARG A 76 -8.02 23.38 -6.93
C ARG A 76 -7.72 21.90 -6.72
N VAL A 77 -8.16 21.07 -7.67
CA VAL A 77 -7.94 19.62 -7.58
C VAL A 77 -6.98 19.19 -8.68
N ARG A 78 -5.92 18.46 -8.28
CA ARG A 78 -4.96 17.89 -9.22
C ARG A 78 -4.91 16.38 -9.01
N VAL A 79 -4.91 15.63 -10.10
CA VAL A 79 -4.83 14.15 -10.06
C VAL A 79 -3.69 13.70 -10.95
N ALA A 80 -2.78 12.92 -10.36
CA ALA A 80 -1.80 12.15 -11.12
C ALA A 80 -2.31 10.71 -11.19
N VAL A 81 -2.38 10.15 -12.39
CA VAL A 81 -2.89 8.80 -12.59
C VAL A 81 -2.00 8.07 -13.58
N ASN A 82 -1.82 6.77 -13.38
CA ASN A 82 -1.02 5.97 -14.30
C ASN A 82 -1.66 6.00 -15.70
N LYS A 83 -0.82 6.13 -16.71
CA LYS A 83 -1.29 6.14 -18.10
C LYS A 83 -1.98 4.82 -18.41
N SER A 84 -3.16 4.93 -19.04
CA SER A 84 -3.97 3.77 -19.41
C SER A 84 -4.11 3.75 -20.93
N ASN A 85 -4.16 2.56 -21.50
CA ASN A 85 -4.38 2.38 -22.94
C ASN A 85 -5.83 2.65 -23.34
N LYS A 86 -6.73 2.66 -22.38
CA LYS A 86 -8.15 2.96 -22.63
C LYS A 86 -8.56 4.16 -21.78
N PRO A 87 -9.51 4.98 -22.27
CA PRO A 87 -10.00 6.09 -21.46
C PRO A 87 -10.61 5.59 -20.14
N LEU A 88 -10.33 6.31 -19.06
CA LEU A 88 -10.94 6.07 -17.77
C LEU A 88 -12.12 7.03 -17.62
N LYS A 89 -13.35 6.50 -17.59
CA LYS A 89 -14.53 7.36 -17.60
C LYS A 89 -14.63 8.27 -16.38
N ASP A 90 -14.19 7.78 -15.21
CA ASP A 90 -14.16 8.61 -14.01
C ASP A 90 -13.22 9.80 -14.19
N VAL A 91 -12.05 9.56 -14.78
CA VAL A 91 -11.04 10.60 -14.98
C VAL A 91 -11.55 11.63 -15.99
N GLU A 92 -12.20 11.16 -17.04
CA GLU A 92 -12.81 12.07 -18.03
C GLU A 92 -13.86 12.96 -17.35
N ARG A 93 -14.65 12.40 -16.48
CA ARG A 93 -15.65 13.18 -15.75
C ARG A 93 -14.99 14.21 -14.83
N LEU A 94 -13.90 13.85 -14.18
CA LEU A 94 -13.13 14.78 -13.34
C LEU A 94 -12.64 15.96 -14.18
N GLN A 95 -12.12 15.71 -15.33
CA GLN A 95 -11.66 16.78 -16.24
C GLN A 95 -12.80 17.69 -16.66
N UNK A 96 -13.70 17.08 -16.81
CA UNK A 96 -14.89 17.81 -17.20
C UNK A 96 -15.48 18.68 -16.18
N UNK A 97 -15.11 18.43 -14.94
CA UNK A 97 -15.44 19.11 -13.84
C UNK A 97 -14.45 20.09 -13.42
N GLY A 98 -13.39 20.28 -14.08
CA GLY A 98 -12.33 21.23 -13.85
C GLY A 98 -11.15 20.72 -13.06
N VAL A 99 -11.05 19.42 -12.85
CA VAL A 99 -9.90 18.80 -12.20
C VAL A 99 -8.73 18.76 -13.18
N GLU A 100 -7.53 19.15 -12.72
CA GLU A 100 -6.30 19.07 -13.52
C GLU A 100 -5.78 17.63 -13.42
N VAL A 101 -5.66 16.97 -14.56
CA VAL A 101 -5.23 15.56 -14.62
C VAL A 101 -3.93 15.43 -15.39
N ARG A 102 -3.00 14.67 -14.84
CA ARG A 102 -1.78 14.27 -15.55
C ARG A 102 -1.73 12.74 -15.62
N TYR A 103 -1.59 12.23 -16.84
CA TYR A 103 -1.37 10.80 -17.09
C TYR A 103 0.12 10.54 -17.05
N ILE A 104 0.57 9.69 -16.13
CA ILE A 104 1.99 9.44 -15.89
C ILE A 104 2.37 8.11 -16.56
N ASP A 105 3.29 8.22 -17.51
CA ASP A 105 3.76 7.06 -18.27
C ASP A 105 5.05 6.54 -17.65
N UNK A 106 4.88 5.88 -16.70
CA UNK A 106 5.99 5.34 -15.99
C UNK A 106 6.65 4.21 -16.74
N UNK A 107 5.99 3.58 -17.81
CA UNK A 107 6.57 2.56 -18.58
C UNK A 107 7.66 3.03 -19.44
N UNK A 108 7.51 4.05 -19.95
CA UNK A 108 8.46 4.62 -20.81
C UNK A 108 9.63 5.16 -20.11
N UNK A 109 9.30 5.54 -18.92
CA UNK A 109 10.30 6.16 -18.12
C UNK A 109 11.10 5.18 -17.31
N LEU A 110 10.45 4.28 -16.73
CA LEU A 110 11.12 3.39 -15.75
C LEU A 110 10.82 1.91 -15.98
N GLY A 111 9.88 1.61 -16.83
CA GLY A 111 9.48 0.23 -17.08
C GLY A 111 8.37 -0.27 -16.18
N GLY A 112 7.87 0.55 -15.27
CA GLY A 112 6.81 0.16 -14.34
C GLY A 112 5.59 1.07 -14.43
N VAL A 113 4.85 1.14 -13.34
CA VAL A 113 3.60 1.91 -13.28
C VAL A 113 3.62 2.86 -12.09
N LEU A 114 2.74 3.86 -12.14
CA LEU A 114 2.47 4.70 -10.97
C LEU A 114 1.51 3.95 -10.07
N HIS A 115 1.99 3.50 -8.94
CA HIS A 115 1.21 2.65 -8.05
C HIS A 115 0.94 3.29 -6.69
N THR A 116 1.36 4.53 -6.49
CA THR A 116 1.12 5.24 -5.24
C THR A 116 -0.38 5.50 -5.03
N LYS A 117 -0.77 5.57 -3.79
CA LYS A 117 -2.15 5.85 -3.40
C LYS A 117 -2.12 6.80 -2.23
N PHE A 118 -2.11 8.11 -2.53
CA PHE A 118 -2.12 9.09 -1.45
C PHE A 118 -2.90 10.34 -1.87
N TRP A 119 -3.36 11.07 -0.87
CA TRP A 119 -4.07 12.33 -1.01
C TRP A 119 -3.36 13.38 -0.15
N ILE A 120 -3.30 14.60 -0.64
CA ILE A 120 -2.83 15.75 0.14
C ILE A 120 -3.91 16.81 0.05
N SER A 121 -4.49 17.17 1.19
CA SER A 121 -5.56 18.16 1.27
C SER A 121 -5.04 19.41 1.96
N ASP A 122 -5.21 20.55 1.29
CA ASP A 122 -4.87 21.88 1.85
C ASP A 122 -3.44 21.96 2.37
N ASN A 123 -2.55 21.13 1.85
CA ASN A 123 -1.16 21.01 2.29
C ASN A 123 -1.01 20.71 3.78
N THR A 124 -2.04 20.24 4.42
CA THR A 124 -2.02 19.92 5.86
C THR A 124 -2.54 18.53 6.19
N UNK A 125 -3.21 17.83 5.32
CA UNK A 125 -3.69 16.54 5.54
C UNK A 125 -3.10 15.60 4.59
N ILE A 126 -2.73 14.53 5.07
CA ILE A 126 -2.24 13.46 4.21
C ILE A 126 -3.05 12.20 4.46
N TYR A 127 -3.44 11.51 3.38
CA TYR A 127 -3.90 10.13 3.44
C TYR A 127 -2.97 9.29 2.57
N LEU A 128 -2.55 8.11 3.09
CA LEU A 128 -1.76 7.15 2.32
C LEU A 128 -2.19 5.75 2.73
N GLY A 129 -2.33 4.85 1.75
CA GLY A 129 -2.69 3.49 2.06
C GLY A 129 -2.76 2.59 0.86
N SER A 130 -3.44 1.45 1.04
CA SER A 130 -3.55 0.44 -0.01
C SER A 130 -4.75 0.66 -0.94
N ALA A 131 -5.72 1.47 -0.54
CA ALA A 131 -6.98 1.60 -1.29
C ALA A 131 -6.78 2.35 -2.60
N ASN A 132 -7.19 1.74 -3.70
CA ASN A 132 -7.26 2.38 -5.00
C ASN A 132 -8.52 3.25 -5.10
N MET A 133 -8.57 4.11 -6.11
CA MET A 133 -9.76 4.90 -6.42
C MET A 133 -10.78 4.02 -7.11
N ASP A 134 -11.29 3.06 -6.35
CA ASP A 134 -12.08 1.93 -6.83
C ASP A 134 -13.14 1.64 -5.79
N TRP A 135 -14.41 1.52 -6.24
CA TRP A 135 -15.51 1.24 -5.31
C TRP A 135 -15.27 -0.05 -4.50
N ARG A 136 -14.55 -1.00 -5.10
CA ARG A 136 -14.25 -2.26 -4.40
C ARG A 136 -13.34 -2.05 -3.19
N SER A 137 -12.47 -1.03 -3.26
CA SER A 137 -11.62 -0.67 -2.11
C SER A 137 -12.42 -0.12 -0.93
N LEU A 138 -13.69 0.22 -1.15
CA LEU A 138 -14.55 0.79 -0.10
C LEU A 138 -15.47 -0.24 0.54
N THR A 139 -15.77 -1.36 -0.15
CA THR A 139 -16.73 -2.34 0.36
C THR A 139 -16.34 -3.81 0.12
N GLN A 140 -15.41 -4.12 -0.78
CA GLN A 140 -15.21 -5.49 -1.25
C GLN A 140 -13.78 -6.00 -1.16
N VAL A 141 -12.84 -5.14 -0.83
CA VAL A 141 -11.43 -5.47 -0.72
C VAL A 141 -10.95 -5.01 0.65
N LYS A 142 -10.15 -5.84 1.33
CA LYS A 142 -9.65 -5.48 2.64
C LYS A 142 -8.45 -4.54 2.47
N GLU A 143 -8.59 -3.32 2.99
CA GLU A 143 -7.60 -2.26 2.80
C GLU A 143 -7.13 -1.71 4.14
N LEU A 144 -5.95 -1.08 4.14
CA LEU A 144 -5.44 -0.38 5.31
C LEU A 144 -4.70 0.88 4.90
N GLY A 145 -4.93 1.96 5.63
CA GLY A 145 -4.28 3.24 5.38
C GLY A 145 -4.17 4.06 6.64
N ILE A 146 -3.68 5.29 6.47
CA ILE A 146 -3.52 6.23 7.57
C ILE A 146 -3.81 7.64 7.07
N ALA A 147 -4.46 8.42 7.92
CA ALA A 147 -4.68 9.85 7.66
C ALA A 147 -4.02 10.65 8.78
N ILE A 148 -3.28 11.70 8.40
CA ILE A 148 -2.62 12.59 9.36
C ILE A 148 -3.09 14.01 9.07
N PHE A 149 -3.68 14.64 10.07
CA PHE A 149 -4.22 15.99 9.99
C PHE A 149 -3.30 16.95 10.76
N ASN A 150 -3.28 18.18 10.30
CA ASN A 150 -2.48 19.26 10.91
C ASN A 150 -0.97 18.97 10.86
N UNK A 151 -0.67 18.40 9.99
CA UNK A 151 0.73 18.12 9.79
C UNK A 151 1.33 19.21 8.93
N UNK A 152 1.49 20.27 9.24
CA UNK A 152 2.04 21.44 8.61
C UNK A 152 3.33 21.13 7.92
N UNK A 153 4.05 20.42 8.32
CA UNK A 153 5.30 20.00 7.75
C UNK A 153 5.20 18.71 6.92
N UNK A 154 4.31 18.13 7.01
CA UNK A 154 4.07 16.91 6.33
C UNK A 154 3.68 17.11 4.90
N UNK A 155 3.36 18.12 4.64
CA UNK A 155 3.06 18.51 3.30
C UNK A 155 4.25 18.47 2.39
N ALA A 156 5.25 18.87 2.93
CA ALA A 156 6.51 18.83 2.19
C ALA A 156 6.91 17.39 1.80
N UNK A 157 6.60 16.78 2.62
CA UNK A 157 7.00 15.40 2.42
C UNK A 157 6.23 14.67 1.33
N UNK A 158 5.06 14.86 1.17
CA UNK A 158 4.29 14.21 0.17
C UNK A 158 4.08 15.07 -1.03
N UNK A 159 4.19 16.20 -0.84
CA UNK A 159 4.11 17.14 -1.89
C UNK A 159 5.17 16.92 -2.95
N UNK A 160 6.11 16.58 -2.64
CA UNK A 160 7.17 16.29 -3.53
C UNK A 160 6.85 15.12 -4.46
N UNK A 161 6.32 14.33 -4.03
CA UNK A 161 5.89 13.25 -4.85
C UNK A 161 4.75 13.58 -5.77
N UNK A 162 4.01 14.38 -5.36
CA UNK A 162 2.94 14.86 -6.14
C UNK A 162 3.36 15.88 -7.16
N GLU A 163 4.26 16.70 -6.70
CA GLU A 163 4.82 17.68 -7.65
C GLU A 163 5.63 16.98 -8.73
N VAL A 164 6.39 16.07 -8.40
CA VAL A 164 7.12 15.28 -9.41
C VAL A 164 6.13 14.60 -10.37
N UNK A 165 5.31 14.09 -9.84
CA UNK A 165 4.33 13.40 -10.64
C UNK A 165 3.45 14.33 -11.45
N UNK A 166 3.24 15.43 -10.94
CA UNK A 166 2.40 16.36 -11.57
C UNK A 166 3.18 17.29 -12.48
N UNK A 167 4.28 17.59 -12.12
CA UNK A 167 5.09 18.51 -12.85
C UNK A 167 6.11 17.83 -13.69
N UNK A 168 6.50 16.90 -13.23
CA UNK A 168 7.63 16.31 -13.85
C UNK A 168 7.31 15.22 -14.82
N UNK A 169 6.36 15.10 -14.92
CA UNK A 169 6.03 14.02 -15.74
C UNK A 169 6.82 13.88 -16.93
N UNK A 170 7.13 14.60 -17.40
CA UNK A 170 7.68 14.41 -18.65
C UNK A 170 9.12 14.73 -18.73
N UNK A 171 9.44 15.52 -18.43
CA UNK A 171 10.67 16.01 -18.78
C UNK A 171 11.64 16.06 -17.63
N UNK A 172 11.31 15.92 -16.75
CA UNK A 172 12.16 16.17 -15.71
C UNK A 172 12.76 14.98 -15.00
N LEU A 173 12.47 13.94 -15.50
CA LEU A 173 13.04 12.77 -14.82
C LEU A 173 14.53 12.62 -14.95
N UNK A 174 14.93 13.38 -15.83
CA UNK A 174 16.31 13.25 -16.04
C UNK A 174 17.13 13.84 -14.91
N UNK A 175 17.71 14.12 -14.52
CA UNK A 175 18.61 14.65 -13.66
C UNK A 175 18.14 15.75 -12.72
N ASN A 176 17.34 16.41 -13.09
CA ASN A 176 17.12 17.66 -12.34
C ASN A 176 15.99 17.64 -11.29
N UNK A 177 15.37 16.66 -11.22
CA UNK A 177 14.32 16.57 -10.30
C UNK A 177 14.74 16.62 -8.87
N LYS A 178 15.87 16.11 -8.74
CA LYS A 178 16.46 16.02 -7.39
C LYS A 178 16.69 17.40 -6.77
N ASN A 179 17.03 18.37 -7.58
CA ASN A 179 17.38 19.69 -7.08
C ASN A 179 16.19 20.63 -6.89
N PHE A 180 15.06 20.34 -7.53
CA PHE A 180 13.91 21.24 -7.46
C PHE A 180 13.00 21.03 -6.27
N TYR A 181 12.96 19.79 -5.75
CA TYR A 181 12.01 19.44 -4.68
C TYR A 181 12.73 18.70 -3.56
N PRO A 182 13.53 19.42 -2.76
CA PRO A 182 14.25 18.75 -1.68
C PRO A 182 13.29 18.23 -0.61
N SER A 183 13.61 17.08 -0.06
CA SER A 183 12.88 16.54 1.06
C SER A 183 13.66 16.87 2.34
N TYR A 184 13.02 17.54 3.28
CA TYR A 184 13.70 17.94 4.52
C TYR A 184 13.63 16.86 5.59
N TYR A 185 12.73 15.89 5.43
CA TYR A 185 12.52 14.86 6.44
C TYR A 185 12.80 13.48 5.84
N ASN A 186 13.58 12.68 6.56
CA ASN A 186 14.02 11.38 6.09
C ASN A 186 14.33 10.50 7.31
N THR A 187 14.90 9.32 7.07
CA THR A 187 15.21 8.38 8.15
C THR A 187 16.18 8.97 9.19
N ASP A 188 17.11 9.83 8.75
CA ASP A 188 18.10 10.43 9.63
C ASP A 188 17.59 11.68 10.33
N HIS A 189 16.62 12.35 9.73
CA HIS A 189 16.05 13.60 10.25
C HIS A 189 14.53 13.53 10.13
N PRO A 190 13.88 12.68 10.95
CA PRO A 190 12.42 12.55 10.85
C PRO A 190 11.70 13.77 11.38
N LEU A 191 10.48 13.97 10.91
CA LEU A 191 9.60 14.99 11.43
C LEU A 191 9.07 14.54 12.79
N SER A 192 9.12 15.43 13.76
CA SER A 192 8.51 15.16 15.07
C SER A 192 7.09 15.71 15.09
N ILE A 193 6.13 14.84 15.36
CA ILE A 193 4.73 15.26 15.54
C ILE A 193 4.22 14.78 16.89
N ASN A 194 3.27 15.50 17.44
CA ASN A 194 2.66 15.15 18.72
C ASN A 194 1.27 14.57 18.43
N VAL A 195 1.10 13.27 18.73
CA VAL A 195 -0.19 12.60 18.53
C VAL A 195 -0.73 12.20 19.89
N SER A 196 -1.84 12.82 20.29
CA SER A 196 -2.48 12.56 21.59
C SER A 196 -1.51 12.67 22.76
N GLY A 197 -0.64 13.67 22.71
CA GLY A 197 0.30 13.93 23.79
C GLY A 197 1.60 13.14 23.71
N VAL A 198 1.77 12.29 22.72
CA VAL A 198 2.97 11.45 22.59
C VAL A 198 3.76 11.87 21.35
N PRO A 199 5.06 12.19 21.52
CA PRO A 199 5.89 12.49 20.36
C PRO A 199 6.08 11.26 19.46
N HIS A 200 5.98 11.47 18.14
CA HIS A 200 6.19 10.46 17.14
C HIS A 200 7.19 10.99 16.13
N SER A 201 8.14 10.16 15.71
CA SER A 201 9.03 10.47 14.59
C SER A 201 8.42 9.90 13.32
N VAL A 202 8.29 10.74 12.28
CA VAL A 202 7.61 10.35 11.04
C VAL A 202 8.44 10.77 9.85
N PHE A 203 8.57 9.89 8.86
CA PHE A 203 9.09 10.29 7.56
C PHE A 203 8.40 9.48 6.48
N ILE A 204 8.46 10.02 5.25
CA ILE A 204 7.92 9.38 4.06
C ILE A 204 9.07 8.90 3.20
N ALA A 205 8.99 7.67 2.72
CA ALA A 205 9.96 7.10 1.80
C ALA A 205 9.29 6.87 0.45
N SER A 206 10.08 6.83 -0.62
CA SER A 206 9.58 6.70 -1.98
C SER A 206 10.37 5.65 -2.76
N ALA A 207 9.72 5.06 -3.76
CA ALA A 207 10.36 4.15 -4.70
C ALA A 207 9.94 4.52 -6.12
N PRO A 208 10.74 4.20 -7.14
CA PRO A 208 12.10 3.69 -7.04
C PRO A 208 13.10 4.82 -6.77
N GLN A 209 14.37 4.45 -6.62
CA GLN A 209 15.43 5.40 -6.28
C GLN A 209 15.48 6.59 -7.24
N GLN A 210 15.22 6.36 -8.53
CA GLN A 210 15.26 7.41 -9.54
C GLN A 210 14.27 8.54 -9.28
N LEU A 211 13.19 8.26 -8.54
CA LEU A 211 12.17 9.26 -8.20
C LEU A 211 12.39 9.87 -6.82
N CYS A 212 13.40 9.44 -6.09
CA CYS A 212 13.70 10.06 -4.79
C CYS A 212 14.37 11.41 -5.04
N THR A 213 13.76 12.47 -4.53
CA THR A 213 14.38 13.78 -4.53
C THR A 213 15.53 13.80 -3.53
N MET A 214 16.32 14.85 -3.56
CA MET A 214 17.45 15.00 -2.66
C MET A 214 16.99 14.85 -1.20
N GLU A 215 17.71 14.04 -0.44
CA GLU A 215 17.46 13.76 0.98
C GLU A 215 16.24 12.85 1.25
N ARG A 216 15.50 12.45 0.21
CA ARG A 216 14.37 11.53 0.38
C ARG A 216 14.88 10.11 0.60
N THR A 217 14.41 9.44 1.64
CA THR A 217 14.77 8.05 1.88
C THR A 217 14.13 7.15 0.82
N ASN A 218 14.92 6.25 0.27
CA ASN A 218 14.42 5.21 -0.64
C ASN A 218 13.57 4.22 0.16
N ASP A 219 12.45 3.80 -0.41
CA ASP A 219 11.50 2.94 0.31
C ASP A 219 12.10 1.59 0.70
N LEU A 220 12.93 1.00 -0.15
CA LEU A 220 13.59 -0.25 0.23
C LEU A 220 14.50 -0.05 1.44
N THR A 221 15.26 1.04 1.46
CA THR A 221 16.11 1.37 2.60
C THR A 221 15.27 1.52 3.87
N ALA A 222 14.15 2.23 3.78
CA ALA A 222 13.26 2.42 4.93
C ALA A 222 12.73 1.08 5.44
N LEU A 223 12.29 0.22 4.52
CA LEU A 223 11.72 -1.08 4.86
C LEU A 223 12.77 -1.97 5.53
N LEU A 224 13.95 -2.05 4.93
CA LEU A 224 15.03 -2.88 5.48
C LEU A 224 15.50 -2.37 6.85
N SER A 225 15.57 -1.05 7.02
CA SER A 225 15.92 -0.45 8.32
C SER A 225 14.86 -0.76 9.37
N CYS A 226 13.59 -0.71 8.99
CA CYS A 226 12.50 -1.04 9.91
C CYS A 226 12.64 -2.47 10.43
N ILE A 227 12.90 -3.43 9.53
CA ILE A 227 13.13 -4.81 9.92
C ILE A 227 14.39 -4.93 10.77
N GLY A 228 15.48 -4.33 10.32
CA GLY A 228 16.79 -4.45 10.97
C GLY A 228 16.84 -3.84 12.35
N ASN A 229 16.00 -2.84 12.64
CA ASN A 229 15.97 -2.18 13.94
C ASN A 229 15.05 -2.85 14.94
N ALA A 230 14.25 -3.82 14.51
CA ALA A 230 13.36 -4.55 15.42
C ALA A 230 14.19 -5.35 16.42
N SER A 231 13.72 -5.37 17.68
CA SER A 231 14.38 -6.13 18.74
C SER A 231 13.56 -7.33 19.19
N LYS A 232 12.23 -7.25 19.11
CA LYS A 232 11.36 -8.29 19.63
C LYS A 232 10.57 -9.01 18.55
N PHE A 233 9.94 -8.26 17.64
CA PHE A 233 9.13 -8.88 16.61
C PHE A 233 9.06 -8.04 15.35
N VAL A 234 8.74 -8.73 14.24
CA VAL A 234 8.40 -8.12 12.95
C VAL A 234 7.14 -8.83 12.45
N TYR A 235 6.05 -8.09 12.31
CA TYR A 235 4.77 -8.61 11.82
C TYR A 235 4.45 -7.94 10.49
N VAL A 236 4.27 -8.74 9.44
CA VAL A 236 4.04 -8.25 8.09
C VAL A 236 2.70 -8.72 7.56
N SER A 237 1.87 -7.80 7.08
CA SER A 237 0.64 -8.13 6.37
C SER A 237 0.75 -7.51 4.98
N VAL A 238 0.90 -8.36 3.97
CA VAL A 238 1.11 -7.87 2.60
C VAL A 238 0.41 -8.79 1.61
N MET A 239 -0.10 -8.18 0.55
CA MET A 239 -0.83 -8.93 -0.47
C MET A 239 0.09 -9.92 -1.19
N ASN A 240 1.25 -9.48 -1.66
CA ASN A 240 2.20 -10.34 -2.38
C ASN A 240 3.59 -10.21 -1.79
N PHE A 241 4.25 -11.34 -1.64
CA PHE A 241 5.62 -11.43 -1.11
C PHE A 241 6.36 -12.45 -1.96
N ILE A 242 7.16 -11.95 -2.93
CA ILE A 242 7.88 -12.82 -3.87
C ILE A 242 9.29 -12.25 -4.08
N PRO A 243 10.33 -12.92 -3.65
CA PRO A 243 11.70 -12.41 -3.87
C PRO A 243 12.18 -12.64 -5.31
N UNK A 244 11.46 -12.01 -6.20
CA UNK A 244 11.81 -12.08 -7.56
C UNK A 244 11.56 -10.72 -8.16
N UNK A 245 12.16 -10.51 -9.25
CA UNK A 245 11.96 -9.30 -10.04
C UNK A 245 11.62 -9.79 -11.44
N UNK A 246 10.55 -9.42 -12.11
CA UNK A 246 10.20 -9.77 -13.42
C UNK A 246 10.89 -8.79 -14.31
N UNK A 247 11.64 -9.24 -15.07
CA UNK A 247 12.37 -8.49 -16.04
C UNK A 247 11.61 -8.52 -17.35
N UNK A 248 12.00 -7.86 -18.22
CA UNK A 248 11.42 -7.78 -19.50
C UNK A 248 11.63 -9.11 -20.21
N ALA A 249 10.87 -9.53 -21.15
CA ALA A 249 10.90 -10.79 -21.87
C ALA A 249 10.68 -12.00 -20.96
N GLY A 250 9.96 -11.81 -19.90
CA GLY A 250 9.61 -12.91 -19.02
C GLY A 250 10.76 -13.46 -18.19
N LYS A 251 11.89 -12.81 -18.20
CA LYS A 251 13.02 -13.25 -17.38
C LYS A 251 12.77 -12.92 -15.92
N ILE A 252 13.05 -13.89 -15.05
CA ILE A 252 12.91 -13.74 -13.61
C ILE A 252 14.29 -13.67 -12.99
N LEU A 253 14.51 -12.69 -12.14
CA LEU A 253 15.75 -12.55 -11.40
C LEU A 253 15.47 -12.73 -9.91
N PHE A 254 16.36 -13.42 -9.24
CA PHE A 254 16.30 -13.54 -7.78
C PHE A 254 16.57 -12.19 -7.15
N TRP A 255 15.71 -11.81 -6.20
CA TRP A 255 15.78 -10.50 -5.56
C TRP A 255 15.49 -10.68 -4.07
N PRO A 256 16.49 -11.04 -3.26
CA PRO A 256 16.26 -11.54 -1.90
C PRO A 256 16.40 -10.52 -0.79
N TYR A 257 16.47 -9.23 -1.07
CA TYR A 257 16.88 -8.25 -0.06
C TYR A 257 15.94 -8.23 1.15
N ILE A 258 14.64 -8.26 0.94
CA ILE A 258 13.68 -8.25 2.04
C ILE A 258 13.71 -9.59 2.77
N GLU A 259 13.66 -10.67 2.02
CA GLU A 259 13.68 -12.02 2.60
C GLU A 259 14.95 -12.25 3.43
N ASP A 260 16.09 -11.82 2.92
CA ASP A 260 17.35 -11.95 3.66
C ASP A 260 17.28 -11.24 4.99
N GLU A 261 16.73 -10.02 5.03
CA GLU A 261 16.66 -9.26 6.28
C GLU A 261 15.70 -9.91 7.28
N LEU A 262 14.60 -10.47 6.80
CA LEU A 262 13.67 -11.21 7.66
C LEU A 262 14.35 -12.45 8.24
N ARG A 263 15.10 -13.18 7.42
CA ARG A 263 15.83 -14.36 7.88
C ARG A 263 16.89 -13.97 8.90
N ARG A 264 17.66 -12.90 8.63
CA ARG A 264 18.66 -12.42 9.59
C ARG A 264 18.02 -12.04 10.92
N SER A 265 16.89 -11.37 10.88
CA SER A 265 16.20 -10.98 12.11
C SER A 265 15.82 -12.20 12.95
N ALA A 266 15.26 -13.22 12.32
CA ALA A 266 14.84 -14.42 13.04
C ALA A 266 16.02 -15.27 13.51
N ILE A 267 17.03 -15.43 12.66
CA ILE A 267 18.14 -16.34 12.92
C ILE A 267 19.22 -15.67 13.78
N ASP A 268 19.71 -14.51 13.37
CA ASP A 268 20.84 -13.87 14.03
C ASP A 268 20.44 -13.18 15.32
N ARG A 269 19.27 -12.54 15.35
CA ARG A 269 18.84 -11.72 16.49
C ARG A 269 17.70 -12.32 17.28
N GLN A 270 17.17 -13.45 16.82
CA GLN A 270 16.06 -14.16 17.47
C GLN A 270 14.81 -13.29 17.63
N VAL A 271 14.54 -12.48 16.61
CA VAL A 271 13.33 -11.70 16.53
C VAL A 271 12.18 -12.62 16.07
N SER A 272 11.01 -12.45 16.65
CA SER A 272 9.82 -13.23 16.25
C SER A 272 9.25 -12.63 14.96
N VAL A 273 9.21 -13.40 13.89
CA VAL A 273 8.71 -12.95 12.59
C VAL A 273 7.41 -13.65 12.27
N LYS A 274 6.37 -12.87 11.96
CA LYS A 274 5.09 -13.41 11.49
C LYS A 274 4.75 -12.76 10.15
N LEU A 275 4.49 -13.60 9.15
CA LEU A 275 4.09 -13.14 7.83
C LEU A 275 2.64 -13.57 7.57
N LEU A 276 1.76 -12.61 7.39
CA LEU A 276 0.36 -12.84 7.04
C LEU A 276 0.19 -12.42 5.58
N ILE A 277 0.18 -13.40 4.70
CA ILE A 277 0.24 -13.17 3.27
C ILE A 277 -1.12 -13.47 2.66
N SER A 278 -1.59 -12.58 1.80
CA SER A 278 -2.89 -12.76 1.18
C SER A 278 -2.86 -13.89 0.17
N CYS A 279 -3.97 -14.63 0.11
CA CYS A 279 -4.13 -15.63 -0.94
C CYS A 279 -5.54 -15.54 -1.51
N TRP A 280 -5.62 -15.53 -2.82
CA TRP A 280 -6.88 -15.53 -3.55
C TRP A 280 -6.70 -16.26 -4.87
N GLN A 281 -7.75 -16.27 -5.69
CA GLN A 281 -7.73 -17.04 -6.93
C GLN A 281 -6.66 -16.58 -7.92
N ARG A 282 -6.20 -15.34 -7.79
CA ARG A 282 -5.20 -14.79 -8.72
C ARG A 282 -3.78 -14.75 -8.16
N SER A 283 -3.55 -15.31 -6.97
CA SER A 283 -2.21 -15.33 -6.39
C SER A 283 -1.23 -16.08 -7.29
N SER A 284 -0.01 -15.55 -7.41
CA SER A 284 1.03 -16.22 -8.18
C SER A 284 1.48 -17.50 -7.47
N PHE A 285 1.50 -18.61 -8.19
CA PHE A 285 1.79 -19.91 -7.59
C PHE A 285 3.22 -20.00 -7.06
N ILE A 286 4.17 -19.28 -7.67
CA ILE A 286 5.56 -19.33 -7.23
C ILE A 286 5.71 -18.82 -5.78
N MET A 287 4.81 -17.95 -5.33
CA MET A 287 4.86 -17.43 -3.97
C MET A 287 4.81 -18.54 -2.93
N ARG A 288 4.06 -19.60 -3.21
CA ARG A 288 3.93 -20.75 -2.30
C ARG A 288 5.28 -21.34 -1.92
N ASN A 289 6.14 -21.56 -2.92
CA ASN A 289 7.42 -22.21 -2.67
C ASN A 289 8.35 -21.33 -1.84
N PHE A 290 8.34 -20.02 -2.09
CA PHE A 290 9.14 -19.11 -1.27
C PHE A 290 8.60 -19.05 0.15
N LEU A 291 7.28 -19.02 0.33
CA LEU A 291 6.70 -18.98 1.67
C LEU A 291 6.99 -20.28 2.43
N ARG A 292 6.91 -21.42 1.75
CA ARG A 292 7.25 -22.69 2.36
C ARG A 292 8.71 -22.73 2.79
N SER A 293 9.59 -22.22 1.95
CA SER A 293 11.02 -22.17 2.27
C SER A 293 11.29 -21.41 3.57
N ILE A 294 10.67 -20.25 3.72
CA ILE A 294 10.92 -19.46 4.93
C ILE A 294 10.21 -20.07 6.15
N ALA A 295 9.03 -20.66 5.95
CA ALA A 295 8.29 -21.29 7.05
C ALA A 295 9.02 -22.52 7.59
N MET A 296 9.77 -23.22 6.74
CA MET A 296 10.50 -24.42 7.15
C MET A 296 11.66 -24.10 8.10
N LEU A 297 12.03 -22.84 8.26
CA LEU A 297 13.11 -22.47 9.16
C LEU A 297 12.71 -22.54 10.64
N LYS A 298 11.42 -22.62 10.94
CA LYS A 298 10.96 -22.60 12.33
C LYS A 298 11.58 -23.76 13.11
N SER A 299 12.14 -23.43 14.26
CA SER A 299 12.79 -24.40 15.13
C SER A 299 12.78 -23.88 16.54
N LYS A 300 13.46 -24.56 17.45
CA LYS A 300 13.50 -24.14 18.85
C LYS A 300 14.04 -22.72 19.01
N ASN A 301 15.03 -22.34 18.19
CA ASN A 301 15.71 -21.06 18.32
C ASN A 301 15.37 -20.06 17.21
N ILE A 302 14.52 -20.44 16.27
CA ILE A 302 14.13 -19.58 15.15
C ILE A 302 12.61 -19.49 15.13
N ASP A 303 12.08 -18.29 15.38
CA ASP A 303 10.64 -18.09 15.44
C ASP A 303 10.18 -17.31 14.23
N ILE A 304 9.82 -18.05 13.19
CA ILE A 304 9.27 -17.47 11.97
C ILE A 304 8.05 -18.29 11.57
N GLU A 305 6.93 -17.60 11.37
CA GLU A 305 5.66 -18.26 11.04
C GLU A 305 5.00 -17.56 9.87
N VAL A 306 4.33 -18.34 9.05
CA VAL A 306 3.60 -17.84 7.88
C VAL A 306 2.17 -18.35 7.94
N LYS A 307 1.21 -17.44 7.77
CA LYS A 307 -0.19 -17.80 7.57
C LYS A 307 -0.71 -17.13 6.30
N LEU A 308 -1.72 -17.71 5.71
CA LEU A 308 -2.39 -17.15 4.55
C LEU A 308 -3.71 -16.52 5.00
N PHE A 309 -3.96 -15.30 4.55
CA PHE A 309 -5.22 -14.62 4.85
C PHE A 309 -6.14 -14.73 3.64
N ILE A 310 -7.34 -15.26 3.84
CA ILE A 310 -8.27 -15.57 2.76
C ILE A 310 -9.62 -14.94 3.06
N VAL A 311 -10.01 -14.00 2.21
CA VAL A 311 -11.30 -13.32 2.33
C VAL A 311 -12.37 -14.20 1.67
N PRO A 312 -13.51 -14.45 2.31
CA PRO A 312 -14.58 -15.24 1.70
C PRO A 312 -15.10 -14.59 0.41
N ASP A 313 -15.45 -15.44 -0.56
CA ASP A 313 -15.97 -14.95 -1.83
C ASP A 313 -17.31 -14.23 -1.66
N ALA A 314 -17.56 -13.27 -2.53
CA ALA A 314 -18.88 -12.67 -2.65
C ALA A 314 -19.81 -13.60 -3.43
N ASP A 315 -21.14 -13.49 -3.18
CA ASP A 315 -22.14 -14.26 -3.91
C ASP A 315 -23.23 -13.29 -4.37
N PRO A 316 -23.32 -13.01 -5.69
CA PRO A 316 -22.50 -13.55 -6.78
C PRO A 316 -21.07 -12.99 -6.77
N PRO A 317 -20.13 -13.67 -7.44
CA PRO A 317 -18.75 -13.23 -7.44
C PRO A 317 -18.56 -11.84 -8.04
N ILE A 318 -17.64 -11.10 -7.47
CA ILE A 318 -17.27 -9.75 -7.94
C ILE A 318 -15.81 -9.81 -8.41
N PRO A 319 -15.54 -9.54 -9.69
CA PRO A 319 -14.16 -9.64 -10.19
C PRO A 319 -13.21 -8.69 -9.45
N TYR A 320 -11.99 -9.14 -9.26
CA TYR A 320 -10.90 -8.36 -8.65
C TYR A 320 -11.27 -7.83 -7.27
N SER A 321 -11.84 -8.70 -6.45
CA SER A 321 -12.24 -8.38 -5.11
C SER A 321 -11.96 -9.56 -4.17
N ARG A 322 -12.31 -9.39 -2.91
CA ARG A 322 -12.24 -10.45 -1.89
C ARG A 322 -10.82 -10.92 -1.68
N VAL A 323 -9.96 -9.96 -1.39
CA VAL A 323 -8.56 -10.19 -1.09
C VAL A 323 -8.12 -9.20 -0.02
N ASN A 324 -7.14 -9.59 0.80
CA ASN A 324 -6.50 -8.65 1.72
C ASN A 324 -5.42 -7.91 0.93
N HIS A 325 -5.67 -6.63 0.69
CA HIS A 325 -4.85 -5.80 -0.19
C HIS A 325 -3.88 -4.91 0.60
N ALA A 326 -3.81 -5.09 1.92
CA ALA A 326 -2.96 -4.29 2.77
C ALA A 326 -1.47 -4.50 2.47
N LYS A 327 -0.66 -3.49 2.77
CA LYS A 327 0.79 -3.55 2.64
C LYS A 327 1.38 -2.81 3.81
N TYR A 328 1.48 -3.50 4.97
CA TYR A 328 2.05 -2.85 6.15
C TYR A 328 2.88 -3.83 6.96
N MET A 329 3.70 -3.26 7.80
CA MET A 329 4.53 -3.98 8.75
C MET A 329 4.50 -3.23 10.08
N VAL A 330 4.50 -3.97 11.17
CA VAL A 330 4.65 -3.38 12.49
C VAL A 330 5.69 -4.17 13.26
N THR A 331 6.59 -3.44 13.91
CA THR A 331 7.60 -4.03 14.78
C THR A 331 7.36 -3.55 16.20
N ASP A 332 8.22 -3.97 17.12
CA ASP A 332 8.16 -3.45 18.49
C ASP A 332 8.49 -1.95 18.57
N LYS A 333 9.01 -1.36 17.48
CA LYS A 333 9.42 0.05 17.47
C LYS A 333 8.67 0.91 16.49
N THR A 334 8.29 0.38 15.32
CA THR A 334 7.87 1.20 14.19
C THR A 334 6.63 0.64 13.51
N ALA A 335 5.78 1.54 13.02
CA ALA A 335 4.69 1.23 12.09
C ALA A 335 5.11 1.68 10.70
N TYR A 336 5.06 0.76 9.74
CA TYR A 336 5.39 0.99 8.33
C TYR A 336 4.12 0.73 7.52
N ILE A 337 3.59 1.75 6.86
CA ILE A 337 2.38 1.62 6.05
C ILE A 337 2.72 2.10 4.64
N GLY A 338 2.56 1.20 3.65
CA GLY A 338 2.99 1.50 2.30
C GLY A 338 1.94 1.22 1.25
N THR A 339 2.33 1.51 0.00
CA THR A 339 1.51 1.26 -1.18
C THR A 339 2.03 0.11 -2.03
N SER A 340 3.18 -0.46 -1.68
CA SER A 340 3.90 -1.41 -2.51
C SER A 340 3.74 -2.84 -2.02
N ASN A 341 3.49 -3.75 -2.95
CA ASN A 341 3.66 -5.16 -2.67
C ASN A 341 5.14 -5.46 -2.47
N TRP A 342 5.45 -6.61 -1.87
CA TRP A 342 6.82 -6.96 -1.53
C TRP A 342 7.40 -7.90 -2.57
N THR A 343 7.49 -7.40 -3.80
CA THR A 343 8.22 -8.03 -4.89
C THR A 343 9.21 -7.01 -5.43
N GLY A 344 10.29 -7.46 -6.06
CA GLY A 344 11.39 -6.58 -6.42
C GLY A 344 10.99 -5.39 -7.28
N ASN A 345 10.07 -5.61 -8.21
CA ASN A 345 9.65 -4.54 -9.14
C ASN A 345 9.09 -3.32 -8.42
N TYR A 346 8.45 -3.52 -7.27
CA TYR A 346 7.86 -2.42 -6.53
C TYR A 346 8.92 -1.48 -5.92
N PHE A 347 10.19 -1.90 -5.93
CA PHE A 347 11.26 -1.09 -5.39
C PHE A 347 12.26 -0.65 -6.46
N THR A 348 12.22 -1.24 -7.65
CA THR A 348 13.18 -0.94 -8.72
C THR A 348 12.59 -0.14 -9.88
N ASP A 349 11.30 -0.33 -10.20
CA ASP A 349 10.71 0.32 -11.38
C ASP A 349 9.27 0.79 -11.21
N ILE A 350 8.60 0.42 -10.12
CA ILE A 350 7.22 0.84 -9.84
C ILE A 350 7.23 1.97 -8.81
N CYS A 351 6.40 2.99 -9.03
CA CYS A 351 6.32 4.12 -8.12
C CYS A 351 5.49 3.78 -6.90
N GLY A 352 6.09 3.90 -5.73
CA GLY A 352 5.44 3.64 -4.47
C GLY A 352 5.87 4.60 -3.38
N ALA A 353 5.21 4.52 -2.24
CA ALA A 353 5.53 5.37 -1.09
C ALA A 353 5.16 4.65 0.21
N SER A 354 5.78 5.07 1.30
CA SER A 354 5.43 4.59 2.63
C SER A 354 5.53 5.71 3.66
N ILE A 355 4.73 5.55 4.72
CA ILE A 355 4.84 6.37 5.92
C ILE A 355 5.45 5.49 7.01
N ASN A 356 6.48 6.02 7.66
CA ASN A 356 7.25 5.33 8.69
C ASN A 356 7.09 6.11 9.99
N ILE A 357 6.51 5.47 11.01
CA ILE A 357 6.12 6.15 12.25
C ILE A 357 6.72 5.41 13.44
N THR A 358 7.47 6.16 14.27
CA THR A 358 8.09 5.60 15.48
C THR A 358 7.67 6.45 16.67
N PRO A 359 6.76 5.96 17.50
CA PRO A 359 6.39 6.69 18.72
C PRO A 359 7.50 6.59 19.76
N ASP A 360 7.73 7.69 20.51
CA ASP A 360 8.78 7.71 21.53
C ASP A 360 8.53 6.70 22.63
N ASP A 361 7.25 6.46 22.98
CA ASP A 361 6.92 5.52 24.05
C ASP A 361 6.67 4.09 23.56
N GLY A 362 6.81 3.84 22.25
CA GLY A 362 6.58 2.52 21.67
C GLY A 362 5.11 2.12 21.57
N LEU A 363 4.19 3.02 21.88
CA LEU A 363 2.75 2.73 21.90
C LEU A 363 2.05 3.47 20.76
N GLY A 364 0.99 4.20 21.06
CA GLY A 364 0.29 5.06 20.12
C GLY A 364 -0.17 4.34 18.86
N LEU A 365 0.13 4.94 17.72
CA LEU A 365 -0.28 4.38 16.42
C LEU A 365 0.33 3.02 16.16
N ARG A 366 1.57 2.83 16.59
CA ARG A 366 2.24 1.54 16.45
C ARG A 366 1.44 0.43 17.13
N GLN A 367 0.98 0.69 18.36
CA GLN A 367 0.20 -0.31 19.10
C GLN A 367 -1.13 -0.60 18.40
N GLN A 368 -1.77 0.43 17.84
CA GLN A 368 -3.02 0.22 17.11
C GLN A 368 -2.79 -0.70 15.90
N LEU A 369 -1.71 -0.49 15.17
CA LEU A 369 -1.40 -1.33 14.02
C LEU A 369 -1.07 -2.76 14.43
N GLU A 370 -0.35 -2.91 15.54
CA GLU A 370 -0.08 -4.24 16.11
C GLU A 370 -1.39 -4.94 16.47
N ASP A 371 -2.32 -4.23 17.09
CA ASP A 371 -3.61 -4.80 17.47
C ASP A 371 -4.39 -5.27 16.24
N ILE A 372 -4.35 -4.50 15.15
CA ILE A 372 -4.99 -4.91 13.89
C ILE A 372 -4.36 -6.19 13.36
N PHE A 373 -3.02 -6.26 13.36
CA PHE A 373 -2.34 -7.46 12.89
C PHE A 373 -2.72 -8.69 13.71
N ILE A 374 -2.68 -8.56 15.04
CA ILE A 374 -2.99 -9.68 15.92
C ILE A 374 -4.45 -10.11 15.75
N ARG A 375 -5.37 -9.15 15.60
CA ARG A 375 -6.78 -9.46 15.31
C ARG A 375 -6.89 -10.33 14.07
N ASP A 376 -6.22 -9.91 12.98
CA ASP A 376 -6.28 -10.63 11.71
C ASP A 376 -5.59 -11.98 11.80
N TRP A 377 -4.43 -12.04 12.44
CA TRP A 377 -3.66 -13.28 12.60
C TRP A 377 -4.45 -14.35 13.33
N ASN A 378 -5.21 -13.94 14.34
CA ASN A 378 -5.99 -14.88 15.18
C ASN A 378 -7.41 -15.10 14.65
N SER A 379 -7.77 -14.49 13.53
CA SER A 379 -9.15 -14.59 13.02
C SER A 379 -9.37 -15.91 12.30
N LYS A 380 -10.65 -16.22 12.07
CA LYS A 380 -11.04 -17.39 11.27
C LYS A 380 -10.68 -17.25 9.79
N TYR A 381 -10.19 -16.07 9.38
CA TYR A 381 -9.79 -15.83 8.00
C TYR A 381 -8.30 -16.11 7.76
N SER A 382 -7.55 -16.41 8.81
CA SER A 382 -6.14 -16.79 8.73
C SER A 382 -6.02 -18.31 8.76
N TYR A 383 -5.25 -18.85 7.83
CA TYR A 383 -5.11 -20.29 7.64
C TYR A 383 -3.63 -20.68 7.71
N GLU A 384 -3.37 -21.83 8.30
CA GLU A 384 -2.02 -22.39 8.26
C GLU A 384 -1.61 -22.64 6.81
N LEU A 385 -0.34 -22.47 6.52
CA LEU A 385 0.18 -22.55 5.16
C LEU A 385 -0.13 -23.90 4.46
N TYR A 386 -0.31 -24.95 5.25
CA TYR A 386 -0.54 -26.29 4.70
C TYR A 386 -2.00 -26.75 4.80
N ASP A 387 -2.89 -25.88 5.24
CA ASP A 387 -4.32 -26.19 5.29
C ASP A 387 -4.91 -26.14 3.89
N THR A 388 -5.40 -27.27 3.39
CA THR A 388 -5.94 -27.36 2.03
C THR A 388 -7.46 -27.16 1.96
N SER A 389 -8.12 -26.93 3.10
CA SER A 389 -9.58 -26.80 3.11
C SER A 389 -10.09 -25.62 2.26
N PRO A 390 -9.41 -24.47 2.17
CA PRO A 390 -9.91 -23.35 1.37
C PRO A 390 -9.35 -23.29 -0.05
N THR A 391 -9.03 -24.43 -0.67
CA THR A 391 -8.37 -24.45 -1.99
C THR A 391 -9.15 -23.75 -3.09
N LYS A 392 -10.49 -23.74 -3.00
CA LYS A 392 -11.30 -23.06 -4.02
C LYS A 392 -11.09 -21.56 -4.05
N ARG A 393 -10.75 -20.98 -2.88
CA ARG A 393 -10.55 -19.54 -2.74
C ARG A 393 -9.09 -19.13 -2.77
N CYS A 394 -8.18 -20.08 -2.61
CA CYS A 394 -6.75 -19.79 -2.48
C CYS A 394 -5.95 -20.69 -3.42
N ARG A 395 -5.39 -20.07 -4.46
CA ARG A 395 -4.63 -20.79 -5.47
C ARG A 395 -3.37 -21.44 -4.88
N LEU A 396 -2.76 -20.84 -3.87
CA LEU A 396 -1.52 -21.33 -3.29
C LEU A 396 -1.67 -22.66 -2.57
N LEU A 397 -2.89 -23.06 -2.24
CA LEU A 397 -3.13 -24.32 -1.53
C LEU A 397 -3.43 -25.50 -2.45
N LYS A 398 -3.56 -25.27 -3.75
CA LYS A 398 -3.70 -26.36 -4.71
C LYS A 398 -2.41 -27.17 -4.75
N ASN A 399 -2.53 -28.50 -4.95
CA ASN A 399 -1.33 -29.29 -5.07
C ASN A 399 -0.71 -29.14 -6.47
N MET A 400 0.56 -29.50 -6.59
CA MET A 400 1.30 -29.30 -7.83
C MET A 400 0.70 -30.06 -9.02
N LYS A 401 0.09 -31.23 -8.76
CA LYS A 401 -0.52 -32.01 -9.85
C LYS A 401 -1.72 -31.29 -10.44
N GLN A 402 -2.44 -30.52 -9.63
CA GLN A 402 -3.58 -29.77 -10.13
C GLN A 402 -3.14 -28.58 -11.00
N CYS A 403 -1.88 -28.21 -10.92
CA CYS A 403 -1.35 -27.08 -11.67
C CYS A 403 -0.69 -27.47 -12.99
N THR A 404 -0.48 -28.75 -13.27
CA THR A 404 0.27 -29.15 -14.48
C THR A 404 -0.40 -28.73 -15.78
N ASN A 405 -1.71 -28.57 -15.77
CA ASN A 405 -2.44 -28.14 -16.96
C ASN A 405 -2.88 -26.69 -16.94
N ASP A 406 -2.42 -25.94 -15.93
CA ASP A 406 -2.80 -24.54 -15.77
C ASP A 406 -1.57 -23.69 -16.10
N ILE A 407 -1.62 -23.03 -17.24
CA ILE A 407 -0.50 -22.23 -17.72
C ILE A 407 -0.13 -21.09 -16.76
N TYR A 408 -1.04 -20.74 -15.85
CA TYR A 408 -0.76 -19.66 -14.89
C TYR A 408 -0.11 -20.16 -13.60
N CYS A 409 0.04 -21.47 -13.42
CA CYS A 409 0.61 -21.99 -12.18
C CYS A 409 2.09 -21.65 -12.03
N ASP A 410 2.80 -21.59 -13.16
CA ASP A 410 4.25 -21.37 -13.17
C ASP A 410 4.65 -19.95 -13.55
N GLU A 411 3.69 -19.09 -13.83
CA GLU A 411 3.99 -17.72 -14.24
C GLU A 411 3.85 -16.73 -13.08
N ILE A 412 4.90 -15.96 -12.88
CA ILE A 412 4.74 -14.67 -12.23
C ILE A 412 4.07 -13.83 -13.33
N GLN A 413 2.79 -13.55 -13.17
CA GLN A 413 2.13 -12.76 -14.21
C GLN A 413 2.83 -11.42 -14.32
N PRO A 414 3.35 -11.09 -15.49
CA PRO A 414 3.93 -9.75 -15.66
C PRO A 414 2.82 -8.73 -15.46
N GLU A 415 3.16 -7.66 -14.79
CA GLU A 415 2.21 -6.59 -14.54
C GLU A 415 1.63 -6.01 -15.83
N LYS A 416 2.28 -6.28 -16.96
CA LYS A 416 1.84 -5.81 -18.28
C LYS A 416 0.52 -6.43 -18.73
N GLU A 417 0.14 -7.56 -18.15
CA GLU A 417 -1.10 -8.24 -18.54
C GLU A 417 -2.24 -7.99 -17.56
N LEU A 418 -2.01 -7.16 -16.57
CA LEU A 418 -3.06 -6.86 -15.62
C LEU A 418 -4.14 -6.05 -16.32
N PRO A 419 -5.40 -6.41 -16.14
CA PRO A 419 -6.48 -5.56 -16.63
C PRO A 419 -6.38 -4.18 -16.00
N GLU A 420 -6.98 -3.21 -16.64
CA GLU A 420 -6.98 -1.84 -16.13
C GLU A 420 -7.54 -1.72 -14.71
N TYR A 421 -8.24 -2.73 -14.26
CA TYR A 421 -8.89 -2.74 -12.96
C TYR A 421 -8.23 -3.73 -11.98
N SER A 422 -7.02 -4.14 -12.26
CA SER A 422 -6.29 -5.03 -11.38
C SER A 422 -5.98 -4.36 -10.04
N LEU A 423 -6.01 -5.13 -8.99
CA LEU A 423 -5.69 -4.64 -7.65
C LEU A 423 -4.19 -4.60 -7.35
N GLU A 424 -3.33 -4.92 -8.31
CA GLU A 424 -1.88 -4.96 -8.08
C GLU A 424 -1.16 -3.64 -8.25
#